data_dd04f84d36d92973285cfb1b5d4d88b5
#
_entry.id   dd04f84d36d92973285cfb1b5d4d88b5
#
_cell.length_a   1.000
_cell.length_b   1.000
_cell.length_c   1.000
_cell.angle_alpha   90.00
_cell.angle_beta   90.00
_cell.angle_gamma   90.00
#
_symmetry.space_group_name_H-M   'P 1'
#
loop_
_entity.id
_entity.type
_entity.pdbx_description
1 polymer ?
#
loop_
_entity_poly.entity_id
_entity_poly.type
_entity_poly.pdbx_seq_one_letter_code
_entity_poly.pdbx_strand_id
1 'polypeptide(L)'
;MFQALSDGFKNALNKIRFQDDEKALDRALDELKKTLLKNDVHHKVARELLKKVESQTKLSGIGKQQFLDALEKSLLEILSAKGSSGFTFAQTPPTVVLMAGLQGSGKTTTTAKLAHYLKTKNKKVLLCACDLQRLAAVEQLKVLGEQVGVEVFYEENKSVKEIANNALKRAKEAQFDVLLVDSAGRLAIDKELMQELKEVKEILNPHEVLYVADALSGQDGVKSANTFNEEIGVSGVVLSKFDSDSKGGIALGITYQLGLPLRFIGSGEKIPDLDVFVPERIVGRLMGAGDIISLAEKTASVLNPNEAKDLSKKLKKGQFTFNDFLNQIEKVKKLGSMSSLISMIPGLGNMANALKDTDLESSLEVKKIKAMVNSMTKKEQENPEILNGSRRKRIALGSGLEVSEINRIIKRFDQASKMAKRLTNKKGISDLMNLMSQAKNQMPPKMR
;
A
#
# COMPACT_ATOMS: atom_id res chain seq x y z
N MET A 1 -4.38 -7.40 -3.31
CA MET A 1 -4.43 -7.56 -1.84
C MET A 1 -5.74 -8.22 -1.42
N PHE A 2 -5.72 -9.26 -0.62
CA PHE A 2 -6.88 -9.93 -0.03
C PHE A 2 -7.98 -10.44 -0.98
N GLN A 3 -7.76 -10.46 -2.29
CA GLN A 3 -8.81 -10.80 -3.24
C GLN A 3 -9.41 -12.19 -2.96
N ALA A 4 -8.55 -13.18 -2.70
CA ALA A 4 -8.98 -14.54 -2.45
C ALA A 4 -9.81 -14.69 -1.16
N LEU A 5 -9.43 -13.98 -0.08
CA LEU A 5 -10.23 -13.92 1.16
C LEU A 5 -11.55 -13.19 0.94
N SER A 6 -11.52 -12.03 0.27
CA SER A 6 -12.73 -11.24 -0.02
C SER A 6 -13.74 -12.03 -0.86
N ASP A 7 -13.30 -12.71 -1.90
CA ASP A 7 -14.18 -13.52 -2.76
C ASP A 7 -14.75 -14.73 -1.99
N GLY A 8 -13.94 -15.36 -1.14
CA GLY A 8 -14.41 -16.42 -0.26
C GLY A 8 -15.43 -15.95 0.78
N PHE A 9 -15.26 -14.77 1.34
CA PHE A 9 -16.24 -14.18 2.27
C PHE A 9 -17.55 -13.87 1.57
N LYS A 10 -17.52 -13.33 0.34
CA LYS A 10 -18.72 -13.16 -0.48
C LYS A 10 -19.42 -14.49 -0.76
N ASN A 11 -18.66 -15.55 -1.04
CA ASN A 11 -19.21 -16.87 -1.27
C ASN A 11 -19.88 -17.44 -0.02
N ALA A 12 -19.25 -17.30 1.15
CA ALA A 12 -19.84 -17.70 2.43
C ALA A 12 -21.18 -16.96 2.68
N LEU A 13 -21.20 -15.64 2.42
CA LEU A 13 -22.40 -14.81 2.55
C LEU A 13 -23.53 -15.25 1.60
N ASN A 14 -23.20 -15.70 0.40
CA ASN A 14 -24.21 -16.18 -0.56
C ASN A 14 -24.84 -17.52 -0.16
N LYS A 15 -24.24 -18.25 0.80
CA LYS A 15 -24.82 -19.48 1.35
C LYS A 15 -25.96 -19.18 2.35
N ILE A 16 -25.95 -18.01 2.98
CA ILE A 16 -27.06 -17.51 3.81
C ILE A 16 -28.09 -16.87 2.87
N ARG A 17 -28.84 -17.69 2.12
CA ARG A 17 -29.94 -17.24 1.27
C ARG A 17 -31.28 -17.47 1.98
N PHE A 18 -32.03 -16.41 2.24
CA PHE A 18 -33.48 -16.33 2.46
C PHE A 18 -34.15 -17.26 3.48
N GLN A 19 -33.44 -18.16 4.14
CA GLN A 19 -33.92 -18.95 5.26
C GLN A 19 -32.94 -18.73 6.42
N ASP A 20 -33.42 -18.02 7.43
CA ASP A 20 -32.67 -17.69 8.65
C ASP A 20 -32.65 -18.93 9.57
N ASP A 21 -32.09 -20.05 9.10
CA ASP A 21 -31.98 -21.28 9.84
C ASP A 21 -30.52 -21.64 10.21
N GLU A 22 -30.37 -22.45 11.27
CA GLU A 22 -29.06 -22.89 11.74
C GLU A 22 -28.27 -23.65 10.67
N LYS A 23 -28.93 -24.38 9.79
CA LYS A 23 -28.28 -25.12 8.68
C LYS A 23 -27.66 -24.16 7.64
N ALA A 24 -28.26 -22.98 7.43
CA ALA A 24 -27.68 -21.98 6.55
C ALA A 24 -26.44 -21.35 7.19
N LEU A 25 -26.46 -21.09 8.50
CA LEU A 25 -25.33 -20.60 9.27
C LEU A 25 -24.18 -21.62 9.23
N ASP A 26 -24.44 -22.89 9.49
CA ASP A 26 -23.41 -23.96 9.47
C ASP A 26 -22.72 -24.04 8.10
N ARG A 27 -23.50 -24.01 7.01
CA ARG A 27 -22.95 -24.00 5.64
C ARG A 27 -22.08 -22.77 5.36
N ALA A 28 -22.46 -21.60 5.88
CA ALA A 28 -21.69 -20.38 5.72
C ALA A 28 -20.38 -20.43 6.53
N LEU A 29 -20.42 -20.95 7.75
CA LEU A 29 -19.24 -21.17 8.60
C LEU A 29 -18.28 -22.19 8.00
N ASP A 30 -18.78 -23.27 7.40
CA ASP A 30 -17.95 -24.25 6.69
C ASP A 30 -17.24 -23.64 5.47
N GLU A 31 -17.94 -22.82 4.69
CA GLU A 31 -17.35 -22.13 3.54
C GLU A 31 -16.30 -21.09 3.99
N LEU A 32 -16.61 -20.35 5.05
CA LEU A 32 -15.68 -19.41 5.67
C LEU A 32 -14.42 -20.14 6.18
N LYS A 33 -14.57 -21.29 6.84
CA LYS A 33 -13.47 -22.14 7.29
C LYS A 33 -12.57 -22.59 6.15
N LYS A 34 -13.16 -23.09 5.07
CA LYS A 34 -12.41 -23.53 3.87
C LYS A 34 -11.64 -22.35 3.26
N THR A 35 -12.27 -21.19 3.18
CA THR A 35 -11.67 -19.96 2.68
C THR A 35 -10.46 -19.54 3.51
N LEU A 36 -10.61 -19.49 4.83
CA LEU A 36 -9.54 -19.10 5.75
C LEU A 36 -8.33 -20.05 5.62
N LEU A 37 -8.56 -21.36 5.65
CA LEU A 37 -7.49 -22.36 5.56
C LEU A 37 -6.79 -22.33 4.19
N LYS A 38 -7.55 -22.15 3.09
CA LYS A 38 -6.99 -22.02 1.73
C LYS A 38 -6.10 -20.79 1.59
N ASN A 39 -6.34 -19.75 2.39
CA ASN A 39 -5.59 -18.51 2.37
C ASN A 39 -4.54 -18.43 3.51
N ASP A 40 -4.00 -19.58 3.91
CA ASP A 40 -2.89 -19.70 4.86
C ASP A 40 -3.19 -19.11 6.26
N VAL A 41 -4.46 -18.99 6.63
CA VAL A 41 -4.83 -18.62 8.00
C VAL A 41 -4.63 -19.85 8.89
N HIS A 42 -3.85 -19.69 9.96
CA HIS A 42 -3.57 -20.77 10.88
C HIS A 42 -4.86 -21.34 11.49
N HIS A 43 -4.94 -22.67 11.63
CA HIS A 43 -6.16 -23.36 12.07
C HIS A 43 -6.72 -22.89 13.43
N LYS A 44 -5.87 -22.48 14.37
CA LYS A 44 -6.30 -21.91 15.67
C LYS A 44 -6.98 -20.57 15.48
N VAL A 45 -6.43 -19.70 14.62
CA VAL A 45 -7.01 -18.38 14.31
C VAL A 45 -8.35 -18.54 13.58
N ALA A 46 -8.39 -19.44 12.60
CA ALA A 46 -9.62 -19.74 11.87
C ALA A 46 -10.72 -20.25 12.79
N ARG A 47 -10.40 -21.18 13.70
CA ARG A 47 -11.36 -21.73 14.67
C ARG A 47 -11.91 -20.65 15.61
N GLU A 48 -11.05 -19.78 16.11
CA GLU A 48 -11.48 -18.71 17.03
C GLU A 48 -12.35 -17.69 16.31
N LEU A 49 -11.97 -17.29 15.09
CA LEU A 49 -12.78 -16.39 14.27
C LEU A 49 -14.17 -17.00 14.02
N LEU A 50 -14.24 -18.26 13.61
CA LEU A 50 -15.51 -18.96 13.36
C LEU A 50 -16.38 -19.03 14.62
N LYS A 51 -15.80 -19.36 15.77
CA LYS A 51 -16.51 -19.42 17.05
C LYS A 51 -17.10 -18.04 17.42
N LYS A 52 -16.32 -16.96 17.23
CA LYS A 52 -16.82 -15.58 17.49
C LYS A 52 -17.95 -15.21 16.53
N VAL A 53 -17.79 -15.47 15.23
CA VAL A 53 -18.81 -15.19 14.22
C VAL A 53 -20.09 -15.97 14.51
N GLU A 54 -19.99 -17.27 14.81
CA GLU A 54 -21.13 -18.11 15.16
C GLU A 54 -21.89 -17.56 16.38
N SER A 55 -21.17 -17.35 17.49
CA SER A 55 -21.79 -16.88 18.73
C SER A 55 -22.45 -15.52 18.58
N GLN A 56 -21.81 -14.57 17.90
CA GLN A 56 -22.35 -13.22 17.69
C GLN A 56 -23.56 -13.26 16.73
N THR A 57 -23.51 -14.08 15.67
CA THR A 57 -24.62 -14.23 14.74
C THR A 57 -25.85 -14.84 15.44
N LYS A 58 -25.66 -15.89 16.25
CA LYS A 58 -26.75 -16.51 17.03
C LYS A 58 -27.38 -15.54 18.02
N LEU A 59 -26.57 -14.69 18.69
CA LEU A 59 -27.05 -13.68 19.64
C LEU A 59 -27.86 -12.56 18.97
N SER A 60 -27.50 -12.17 17.73
CA SER A 60 -28.16 -11.07 17.02
C SER A 60 -29.34 -11.53 16.14
N GLY A 61 -29.61 -12.83 16.09
CA GLY A 61 -30.51 -13.47 15.13
C GLY A 61 -29.77 -13.94 13.90
N ILE A 62 -30.19 -15.13 13.35
CA ILE A 62 -29.56 -15.72 12.17
C ILE A 62 -30.05 -14.98 10.93
N GLY A 63 -29.17 -14.27 10.24
CA GLY A 63 -29.46 -13.56 9.02
C GLY A 63 -28.21 -13.07 8.32
N LYS A 64 -28.35 -12.67 7.06
CA LYS A 64 -27.19 -12.23 6.25
C LYS A 64 -26.47 -11.02 6.82
N GLN A 65 -27.23 -10.01 7.27
CA GLN A 65 -26.65 -8.79 7.82
C GLN A 65 -25.96 -9.08 9.16
N GLN A 66 -26.59 -9.85 10.04
CA GLN A 66 -26.06 -10.25 11.34
C GLN A 66 -24.75 -11.04 11.20
N PHE A 67 -24.68 -11.93 10.21
CA PHE A 67 -23.43 -12.66 9.90
C PHE A 67 -22.33 -11.71 9.40
N LEU A 68 -22.67 -10.73 8.54
CA LEU A 68 -21.73 -9.70 8.08
C LEU A 68 -21.16 -8.89 9.23
N ASP A 69 -22.05 -8.38 10.08
CA ASP A 69 -21.68 -7.54 11.24
C ASP A 69 -20.82 -8.33 12.23
N ALA A 70 -21.17 -9.61 12.46
CA ALA A 70 -20.40 -10.50 13.31
C ALA A 70 -19.02 -10.80 12.75
N LEU A 71 -18.91 -11.02 11.43
CA LEU A 71 -17.63 -11.27 10.73
C LEU A 71 -16.76 -10.01 10.77
N GLU A 72 -17.31 -8.85 10.44
CA GLU A 72 -16.60 -7.57 10.48
C GLU A 72 -16.05 -7.27 11.87
N LYS A 73 -16.90 -7.35 12.90
CA LYS A 73 -16.52 -7.12 14.29
C LYS A 73 -15.44 -8.11 14.77
N SER A 74 -15.58 -9.40 14.43
CA SER A 74 -14.61 -10.42 14.82
C SER A 74 -13.26 -10.24 14.14
N LEU A 75 -13.24 -9.82 12.86
CA LEU A 75 -12.03 -9.49 12.13
C LEU A 75 -11.33 -8.26 12.71
N LEU A 76 -12.10 -7.20 13.01
CA LEU A 76 -11.56 -6.00 13.68
C LEU A 76 -10.91 -6.35 15.01
N GLU A 77 -11.58 -7.15 15.83
CA GLU A 77 -11.05 -7.58 17.12
C GLU A 77 -9.74 -8.37 16.99
N ILE A 78 -9.64 -9.25 16.00
CA ILE A 78 -8.41 -10.03 15.74
C ILE A 78 -7.29 -9.13 15.21
N LEU A 79 -7.57 -8.20 14.31
CA LEU A 79 -6.56 -7.33 13.69
C LEU A 79 -6.16 -6.16 14.58
N SER A 80 -6.94 -5.83 15.62
CA SER A 80 -6.67 -4.75 16.58
C SER A 80 -5.83 -5.27 17.74
N ALA A 81 -4.56 -5.62 17.49
CA ALA A 81 -3.62 -5.97 18.54
C ALA A 81 -3.36 -4.76 19.46
N LYS A 82 -2.94 -5.02 20.70
CA LYS A 82 -2.56 -3.96 21.64
C LYS A 82 -1.35 -3.19 21.09
N GLY A 83 -1.48 -1.88 20.96
CA GLY A 83 -0.44 -0.99 20.48
C GLY A 83 -0.98 0.06 19.49
N SER A 84 -0.17 1.05 19.16
CA SER A 84 -0.52 2.11 18.21
C SER A 84 -0.28 1.66 16.77
N SER A 85 -1.14 2.10 15.85
CA SER A 85 -0.89 2.02 14.42
C SER A 85 0.15 3.07 14.00
N GLY A 86 0.93 2.78 12.95
CA GLY A 86 1.91 3.70 12.41
C GLY A 86 3.16 3.86 13.27
N PHE A 87 3.81 5.02 13.19
CA PHE A 87 5.09 5.31 13.84
C PHE A 87 4.88 5.92 15.23
N THR A 88 5.60 5.40 16.23
CA THR A 88 5.58 5.94 17.59
C THR A 88 6.87 6.75 17.84
N PHE A 89 6.71 8.02 18.20
CA PHE A 89 7.84 8.88 18.53
C PHE A 89 8.20 8.79 20.00
N ALA A 90 9.50 8.81 20.32
CA ALA A 90 10.00 8.97 21.67
C ALA A 90 9.68 10.39 22.20
N GLN A 91 9.63 10.53 23.50
CA GLN A 91 9.42 11.86 24.13
C GLN A 91 10.58 12.80 23.87
N THR A 92 11.81 12.24 23.81
CA THR A 92 13.03 13.00 23.51
C THR A 92 13.71 12.42 22.27
N PRO A 93 14.05 13.25 21.26
CA PRO A 93 14.79 12.80 20.10
C PRO A 93 16.25 12.42 20.42
N PRO A 94 16.86 11.52 19.62
CA PRO A 94 16.26 10.84 18.49
C PRO A 94 15.39 9.65 18.91
N THR A 95 14.29 9.40 18.21
CA THR A 95 13.61 8.11 18.27
C THR A 95 14.46 7.08 17.58
N VAL A 96 14.93 6.08 18.30
CA VAL A 96 15.78 5.01 17.76
C VAL A 96 14.93 3.80 17.42
N VAL A 97 15.05 3.34 16.17
CA VAL A 97 14.32 2.18 15.65
C VAL A 97 15.29 1.15 15.10
N LEU A 98 15.23 -0.06 15.60
CA LEU A 98 15.97 -1.20 15.08
C LEU A 98 15.08 -1.98 14.10
N MET A 99 15.53 -2.12 12.85
CA MET A 99 14.86 -2.91 11.83
C MET A 99 15.41 -4.33 11.85
N ALA A 100 14.56 -5.32 12.11
CA ALA A 100 14.94 -6.73 12.21
C ALA A 100 14.14 -7.60 11.23
N GLY A 101 14.65 -8.80 10.89
CA GLY A 101 13.94 -9.73 10.00
C GLY A 101 14.91 -10.60 9.19
N LEU A 102 14.37 -11.56 8.45
CA LEU A 102 15.15 -12.49 7.64
C LEU A 102 15.73 -11.82 6.37
N GLN A 103 16.72 -12.44 5.77
CA GLN A 103 17.24 -12.04 4.46
C GLN A 103 16.14 -12.10 3.41
N GLY A 104 16.09 -11.10 2.55
CA GLY A 104 15.07 -11.03 1.49
C GLY A 104 13.67 -10.60 1.98
N SER A 105 13.46 -10.39 3.29
CA SER A 105 12.18 -9.87 3.81
C SER A 105 11.92 -8.41 3.45
N GLY A 106 12.86 -7.70 2.83
CA GLY A 106 12.70 -6.31 2.41
C GLY A 106 13.05 -5.29 3.47
N LYS A 107 13.89 -5.61 4.46
CA LYS A 107 14.33 -4.68 5.53
C LYS A 107 14.88 -3.36 4.98
N THR A 108 15.94 -3.43 4.20
CA THR A 108 16.63 -2.25 3.65
C THR A 108 15.69 -1.36 2.85
N THR A 109 14.86 -1.95 2.00
CA THR A 109 13.84 -1.21 1.24
C THR A 109 12.77 -0.60 2.17
N THR A 110 12.34 -1.34 3.18
CA THR A 110 11.36 -0.86 4.18
C THR A 110 11.95 0.28 5.02
N THR A 111 13.22 0.19 5.40
CA THR A 111 13.94 1.26 6.11
C THR A 111 13.92 2.56 5.29
N ALA A 112 14.23 2.51 4.01
CA ALA A 112 14.17 3.66 3.12
C ALA A 112 12.73 4.19 2.92
N LYS A 113 11.73 3.32 2.78
CA LYS A 113 10.32 3.72 2.71
C LYS A 113 9.84 4.40 3.98
N LEU A 114 10.24 3.88 5.14
CA LEU A 114 9.93 4.48 6.44
C LEU A 114 10.60 5.84 6.60
N ALA A 115 11.86 5.98 6.15
CA ALA A 115 12.54 7.27 6.12
C ALA A 115 11.81 8.28 5.23
N HIS A 116 11.35 7.86 4.06
CA HIS A 116 10.54 8.71 3.18
C HIS A 116 9.23 9.14 3.87
N TYR A 117 8.51 8.19 4.48
CA TYR A 117 7.28 8.49 5.23
C TYR A 117 7.54 9.53 6.34
N LEU A 118 8.60 9.37 7.12
CA LEU A 118 8.97 10.30 8.18
C LEU A 118 9.37 11.69 7.64
N LYS A 119 10.09 11.72 6.52
CA LYS A 119 10.45 12.97 5.83
C LYS A 119 9.21 13.73 5.35
N THR A 120 8.16 13.03 4.87
CA THR A 120 6.88 13.68 4.52
C THR A 120 6.15 14.27 5.72
N LYS A 121 6.54 13.86 6.95
CA LYS A 121 6.09 14.43 8.22
C LYS A 121 7.06 15.49 8.77
N ASN A 122 7.95 16.01 7.91
CA ASN A 122 8.97 17.02 8.24
C ASN A 122 9.94 16.58 9.35
N LYS A 123 10.24 15.27 9.42
CA LYS A 123 11.22 14.73 10.37
C LYS A 123 12.59 14.60 9.76
N LYS A 124 13.62 14.97 10.51
CA LYS A 124 15.03 14.80 10.17
C LYS A 124 15.45 13.37 10.52
N VAL A 125 15.75 12.56 9.51
CA VAL A 125 16.01 11.12 9.66
C VAL A 125 17.45 10.80 9.32
N LEU A 126 18.10 9.99 10.16
CA LEU A 126 19.39 9.37 9.91
C LEU A 126 19.18 7.87 9.70
N LEU A 127 19.74 7.34 8.61
CA LEU A 127 19.82 5.89 8.38
C LEU A 127 21.18 5.39 8.88
N CYS A 128 21.20 4.20 9.45
CA CYS A 128 22.44 3.52 9.85
C CYS A 128 22.53 2.16 9.16
N ALA A 129 23.61 1.92 8.40
CA ALA A 129 23.86 0.66 7.72
C ALA A 129 24.64 -0.29 8.65
N CYS A 130 23.93 -1.28 9.21
CA CYS A 130 24.49 -2.33 10.08
C CYS A 130 24.49 -3.73 9.44
N ASP A 131 24.13 -3.88 8.15
CA ASP A 131 24.30 -5.14 7.40
C ASP A 131 25.70 -5.20 6.77
N LEU A 132 26.71 -5.49 7.58
CA LEU A 132 28.12 -5.54 7.13
C LEU A 132 28.48 -6.85 6.45
N GLN A 133 27.69 -7.89 6.62
CA GLN A 133 27.93 -9.19 5.99
C GLN A 133 27.72 -9.13 4.49
N ARG A 134 26.98 -8.13 4.03
CA ARG A 134 26.62 -7.91 2.64
C ARG A 134 26.99 -6.48 2.23
N LEU A 135 28.20 -6.29 1.69
CA LEU A 135 28.64 -4.98 1.18
C LEU A 135 27.61 -4.36 0.21
N ALA A 136 26.97 -5.20 -0.61
CA ALA A 136 25.91 -4.75 -1.50
C ALA A 136 24.68 -4.16 -0.73
N ALA A 137 24.42 -4.57 0.52
CA ALA A 137 23.32 -4.01 1.31
C ALA A 137 23.64 -2.60 1.81
N VAL A 138 24.89 -2.34 2.19
CA VAL A 138 25.36 -0.99 2.55
C VAL A 138 25.22 -0.03 1.36
N GLU A 139 25.71 -0.44 0.18
CA GLU A 139 25.58 0.36 -1.03
C GLU A 139 24.11 0.56 -1.45
N GLN A 140 23.30 -0.48 -1.31
CA GLN A 140 21.86 -0.38 -1.55
C GLN A 140 21.21 0.66 -0.65
N LEU A 141 21.53 0.67 0.66
CA LEU A 141 20.97 1.65 1.59
C LEU A 141 21.42 3.07 1.27
N LYS A 142 22.69 3.27 0.86
CA LYS A 142 23.22 4.57 0.40
C LYS A 142 22.44 5.10 -0.80
N VAL A 143 22.27 4.27 -1.85
CA VAL A 143 21.50 4.65 -3.05
C VAL A 143 20.04 4.99 -2.70
N LEU A 144 19.42 4.21 -1.83
CA LEU A 144 18.05 4.47 -1.37
C LEU A 144 17.98 5.75 -0.52
N GLY A 145 18.98 6.00 0.34
CA GLY A 145 19.10 7.22 1.14
C GLY A 145 19.21 8.46 0.25
N GLU A 146 20.02 8.42 -0.80
CA GLU A 146 20.13 9.50 -1.80
C GLU A 146 18.79 9.73 -2.52
N GLN A 147 18.10 8.67 -2.95
CA GLN A 147 16.77 8.78 -3.59
C GLN A 147 15.73 9.44 -2.69
N VAL A 148 15.76 9.13 -1.40
CA VAL A 148 14.89 9.75 -0.39
C VAL A 148 15.38 11.14 0.00
N GLY A 149 16.67 11.42 -0.16
CA GLY A 149 17.35 12.63 0.28
C GLY A 149 17.47 12.68 1.82
N VAL A 150 17.98 11.58 2.41
CA VAL A 150 18.31 11.44 3.84
C VAL A 150 19.74 10.97 4.00
N GLU A 151 20.39 11.38 5.11
CA GLU A 151 21.76 10.98 5.42
C GLU A 151 21.83 9.49 5.78
N VAL A 152 22.86 8.80 5.27
CA VAL A 152 23.17 7.41 5.62
C VAL A 152 24.51 7.37 6.34
N PHE A 153 24.51 6.90 7.57
CA PHE A 153 25.70 6.71 8.38
C PHE A 153 26.28 5.32 8.17
N TYR A 154 27.54 5.27 7.84
CA TYR A 154 28.34 4.06 7.69
C TYR A 154 29.81 4.40 7.90
N GLU A 155 30.56 3.51 8.52
CA GLU A 155 32.01 3.61 8.69
C GLU A 155 32.69 2.32 8.21
N GLU A 156 33.74 2.47 7.40
CA GLU A 156 34.53 1.33 6.93
C GLU A 156 35.41 0.78 8.06
N ASN A 157 35.68 -0.52 8.01
CA ASN A 157 36.58 -1.23 8.93
C ASN A 157 36.18 -1.10 10.42
N LYS A 158 34.89 -0.88 10.71
CA LYS A 158 34.33 -0.85 12.04
C LYS A 158 33.38 -2.02 12.25
N SER A 159 33.25 -2.46 13.49
CA SER A 159 32.27 -3.47 13.88
C SER A 159 30.85 -2.88 13.88
N VAL A 160 29.84 -3.74 13.76
CA VAL A 160 28.43 -3.36 13.85
C VAL A 160 28.14 -2.57 15.12
N LYS A 161 28.75 -2.94 16.24
CA LYS A 161 28.63 -2.28 17.55
C LYS A 161 29.16 -0.85 17.52
N GLU A 162 30.35 -0.66 16.94
CA GLU A 162 30.97 0.68 16.82
C GLU A 162 30.13 1.58 15.92
N ILE A 163 29.68 1.08 14.78
CA ILE A 163 28.85 1.82 13.83
C ILE A 163 27.53 2.23 14.50
N ALA A 164 26.84 1.31 15.19
CA ALA A 164 25.59 1.58 15.89
C ALA A 164 25.77 2.68 16.97
N ASN A 165 26.84 2.58 17.78
CA ASN A 165 27.14 3.56 18.81
C ASN A 165 27.48 4.94 18.21
N ASN A 166 28.31 4.98 17.17
CA ASN A 166 28.70 6.21 16.50
C ASN A 166 27.51 6.87 15.76
N ALA A 167 26.64 6.08 15.16
CA ALA A 167 25.40 6.56 14.57
C ALA A 167 24.48 7.21 15.60
N LEU A 168 24.37 6.60 16.80
CA LEU A 168 23.59 7.18 17.90
C LEU A 168 24.18 8.51 18.39
N LYS A 169 25.51 8.61 18.52
CA LYS A 169 26.21 9.87 18.83
C LYS A 169 25.93 10.91 17.76
N ARG A 170 26.15 10.56 16.49
CA ARG A 170 25.89 11.44 15.34
C ARG A 170 24.46 11.95 15.34
N ALA A 171 23.48 11.05 15.60
CA ALA A 171 22.06 11.40 15.63
C ALA A 171 21.74 12.43 16.73
N LYS A 172 22.34 12.30 17.89
CA LYS A 172 22.21 13.26 19.03
C LYS A 172 22.89 14.61 18.73
N GLU A 173 24.12 14.58 18.30
CA GLU A 173 24.96 15.79 18.06
C GLU A 173 24.35 16.63 16.91
N ALA A 174 23.92 16.00 15.83
CA ALA A 174 23.34 16.70 14.69
C ALA A 174 21.81 16.88 14.79
N GLN A 175 21.22 16.59 15.95
CA GLN A 175 19.81 16.82 16.26
C GLN A 175 18.87 16.17 15.23
N PHE A 176 19.04 14.87 14.96
CA PHE A 176 18.08 14.11 14.19
C PHE A 176 16.85 13.77 15.03
N ASP A 177 15.67 13.80 14.42
CA ASP A 177 14.42 13.36 15.08
C ASP A 177 14.35 11.84 15.22
N VAL A 178 14.90 11.12 14.23
CA VAL A 178 14.81 9.65 14.13
C VAL A 178 16.11 9.06 13.63
N LEU A 179 16.53 7.96 14.26
CA LEU A 179 17.59 7.06 13.81
C LEU A 179 16.98 5.72 13.43
N LEU A 180 17.05 5.34 12.15
CA LEU A 180 16.63 4.03 11.65
C LEU A 180 17.87 3.16 11.40
N VAL A 181 17.97 2.04 12.09
CA VAL A 181 19.10 1.12 12.00
C VAL A 181 18.70 -0.11 11.19
N ASP A 182 19.28 -0.25 10.00
CA ASP A 182 19.08 -1.41 9.11
C ASP A 182 20.06 -2.51 9.50
N SER A 183 19.57 -3.57 10.13
CA SER A 183 20.39 -4.68 10.61
C SER A 183 20.62 -5.75 9.55
N ALA A 184 21.61 -6.60 9.78
CA ALA A 184 21.82 -7.80 8.98
C ALA A 184 20.60 -8.70 8.96
N GLY A 185 20.45 -9.47 7.89
CA GLY A 185 19.48 -10.54 7.76
C GLY A 185 20.13 -11.79 7.21
N ARG A 186 19.87 -12.93 7.84
CA ARG A 186 20.30 -14.24 7.38
C ARG A 186 19.14 -15.03 6.80
N LEU A 187 19.44 -16.07 6.01
CA LEU A 187 18.43 -16.95 5.40
C LEU A 187 17.64 -17.75 6.43
N ALA A 188 18.26 -18.03 7.58
CA ALA A 188 17.65 -18.73 8.69
C ALA A 188 17.96 -18.02 10.00
N ILE A 189 17.15 -18.27 11.01
CA ILE A 189 17.39 -17.78 12.37
C ILE A 189 18.48 -18.65 12.98
N ASP A 190 19.62 -18.07 13.27
CA ASP A 190 20.75 -18.72 13.93
C ASP A 190 21.21 -17.95 15.17
N LYS A 191 22.06 -18.58 15.97
CA LYS A 191 22.54 -18.01 17.24
C LYS A 191 23.38 -16.74 17.00
N GLU A 192 24.16 -16.70 15.93
CA GLU A 192 25.03 -15.55 15.64
C GLU A 192 24.22 -14.31 15.29
N LEU A 193 23.20 -14.45 14.44
CA LEU A 193 22.29 -13.35 14.11
C LEU A 193 21.58 -12.83 15.36
N MET A 194 21.05 -13.73 16.19
CA MET A 194 20.35 -13.33 17.40
C MET A 194 21.27 -12.65 18.40
N GLN A 195 22.51 -13.13 18.51
CA GLN A 195 23.51 -12.53 19.39
C GLN A 195 23.89 -11.11 18.91
N GLU A 196 24.15 -10.94 17.61
CA GLU A 196 24.46 -9.63 17.01
C GLU A 196 23.31 -8.63 17.23
N LEU A 197 22.07 -9.06 17.00
CA LEU A 197 20.90 -8.20 17.21
C LEU A 197 20.70 -7.83 18.68
N LYS A 198 20.94 -8.75 19.62
CA LYS A 198 20.90 -8.47 21.08
C LYS A 198 21.94 -7.40 21.46
N GLU A 199 23.15 -7.55 20.97
CA GLU A 199 24.25 -6.61 21.25
C GLU A 199 23.97 -5.22 20.68
N VAL A 200 23.47 -5.14 19.45
CA VAL A 200 23.05 -3.86 18.83
C VAL A 200 21.88 -3.25 19.60
N LYS A 201 20.92 -4.07 20.02
CA LYS A 201 19.79 -3.59 20.84
C LYS A 201 20.24 -3.05 22.18
N GLU A 202 21.17 -3.71 22.88
CA GLU A 202 21.72 -3.23 24.16
C GLU A 202 22.41 -1.88 24.02
N ILE A 203 23.22 -1.68 22.96
CA ILE A 203 23.95 -0.43 22.70
C ILE A 203 22.99 0.70 22.37
N LEU A 204 22.02 0.43 21.50
CA LEU A 204 21.11 1.45 20.99
C LEU A 204 19.98 1.78 21.97
N ASN A 205 19.60 0.84 22.83
CA ASN A 205 18.39 0.89 23.65
C ASN A 205 17.20 1.44 22.84
N PRO A 206 16.79 0.76 21.74
CA PRO A 206 15.85 1.31 20.78
C PRO A 206 14.46 1.48 21.39
N HIS A 207 13.78 2.56 21.00
CA HIS A 207 12.39 2.81 21.38
C HIS A 207 11.43 1.87 20.69
N GLU A 208 11.81 1.41 19.47
CA GLU A 208 11.03 0.47 18.67
C GLU A 208 11.96 -0.58 18.06
N VAL A 209 11.54 -1.84 18.12
CA VAL A 209 12.12 -2.95 17.34
C VAL A 209 11.06 -3.38 16.33
N LEU A 210 11.25 -3.02 15.07
CA LEU A 210 10.30 -3.33 14.01
C LEU A 210 10.75 -4.58 13.24
N TYR A 211 9.97 -5.64 13.33
CA TYR A 211 10.19 -6.85 12.55
C TYR A 211 9.58 -6.69 11.15
N VAL A 212 10.40 -6.86 10.12
CA VAL A 212 9.95 -6.82 8.72
C VAL A 212 9.68 -8.24 8.24
N ALA A 213 8.41 -8.57 8.07
CA ALA A 213 7.96 -9.86 7.57
C ALA A 213 7.60 -9.75 6.08
N ASP A 214 8.04 -10.73 5.29
CA ASP A 214 7.56 -10.91 3.92
C ASP A 214 6.14 -11.46 3.96
N ALA A 215 5.17 -10.74 3.40
CA ALA A 215 3.77 -11.16 3.39
C ALA A 215 3.55 -12.49 2.64
N LEU A 216 4.44 -12.85 1.72
CA LEU A 216 4.37 -14.11 0.97
C LEU A 216 4.84 -15.32 1.77
N SER A 217 5.51 -15.12 2.91
CA SER A 217 6.06 -16.22 3.73
C SER A 217 5.00 -17.01 4.53
N GLY A 218 3.75 -16.52 4.58
CA GLY A 218 2.63 -17.22 5.21
C GLY A 218 2.91 -17.58 6.69
N GLN A 219 2.68 -18.83 7.08
CA GLN A 219 2.87 -19.28 8.46
C GLN A 219 4.34 -19.33 8.92
N ASP A 220 5.29 -19.45 8.00
CA ASP A 220 6.71 -19.41 8.37
C ASP A 220 7.13 -17.98 8.77
N GLY A 221 6.51 -16.96 8.17
CA GLY A 221 6.67 -15.58 8.63
C GLY A 221 6.15 -15.35 10.04
N VAL A 222 5.04 -15.99 10.43
CA VAL A 222 4.51 -15.93 11.81
C VAL A 222 5.46 -16.62 12.80
N LYS A 223 5.98 -17.82 12.46
CA LYS A 223 6.96 -18.52 13.30
C LYS A 223 8.24 -17.71 13.49
N SER A 224 8.76 -17.15 12.40
CA SER A 224 9.95 -16.30 12.45
C SER A 224 9.70 -15.06 13.32
N ALA A 225 8.56 -14.38 13.14
CA ALA A 225 8.19 -13.24 13.98
C ALA A 225 8.13 -13.61 15.47
N ASN A 226 7.62 -14.81 15.80
CA ASN A 226 7.60 -15.31 17.18
C ASN A 226 9.01 -15.46 17.75
N THR A 227 9.90 -16.13 17.02
CA THR A 227 11.29 -16.32 17.48
C THR A 227 12.01 -14.97 17.67
N PHE A 228 11.87 -14.03 16.73
CA PHE A 228 12.42 -12.68 16.92
C PHE A 228 11.83 -11.98 18.14
N ASN A 229 10.52 -12.13 18.38
CA ASN A 229 9.87 -11.54 19.55
C ASN A 229 10.38 -12.15 20.87
N GLU A 230 10.56 -13.47 20.93
CA GLU A 230 11.10 -14.16 22.12
C GLU A 230 12.56 -13.75 22.40
N GLU A 231 13.40 -13.61 21.37
CA GLU A 231 14.83 -13.37 21.49
C GLU A 231 15.19 -11.90 21.71
N ILE A 232 14.54 -10.98 21.00
CA ILE A 232 14.90 -9.55 21.05
C ILE A 232 13.75 -8.62 21.44
N GLY A 233 12.53 -9.14 21.63
CA GLY A 233 11.36 -8.34 21.98
C GLY A 233 10.97 -7.38 20.83
N VAL A 234 9.99 -7.78 20.04
CA VAL A 234 9.48 -6.98 18.90
C VAL A 234 8.38 -6.05 19.40
N SER A 235 8.43 -4.77 19.05
CA SER A 235 7.42 -3.78 19.42
C SER A 235 6.34 -3.60 18.35
N GLY A 236 6.61 -4.04 17.11
CA GLY A 236 5.68 -3.96 16.01
C GLY A 236 6.19 -4.65 14.75
N VAL A 237 5.29 -4.92 13.83
CA VAL A 237 5.59 -5.64 12.59
C VAL A 237 5.26 -4.79 11.37
N VAL A 238 6.13 -4.84 10.38
CA VAL A 238 5.90 -4.29 9.04
C VAL A 238 5.75 -5.44 8.06
N LEU A 239 4.62 -5.50 7.36
CA LEU A 239 4.41 -6.48 6.29
C LEU A 239 4.93 -5.91 4.98
N SER A 240 6.05 -6.40 4.48
CA SER A 240 6.58 -6.07 3.16
C SER A 240 5.89 -6.89 2.07
N LYS A 241 6.01 -6.47 0.81
CA LYS A 241 5.48 -7.17 -0.38
C LYS A 241 3.98 -7.53 -0.29
N PHE A 242 3.25 -6.75 0.46
CA PHE A 242 1.84 -7.02 0.75
C PHE A 242 0.93 -6.77 -0.46
N ASP A 243 1.39 -6.00 -1.42
CA ASP A 243 0.75 -5.79 -2.73
C ASP A 243 0.69 -7.08 -3.56
N SER A 244 1.69 -7.95 -3.41
CA SER A 244 1.76 -9.26 -4.07
C SER A 244 1.02 -10.36 -3.31
N ASP A 245 0.69 -10.13 -2.02
CA ASP A 245 -0.06 -11.09 -1.21
C ASP A 245 -1.56 -11.04 -1.56
N SER A 246 -2.04 -12.13 -2.14
CA SER A 246 -3.47 -12.34 -2.40
C SER A 246 -4.20 -13.03 -1.24
N LYS A 247 -3.46 -13.64 -0.30
CA LYS A 247 -3.99 -14.52 0.76
C LYS A 247 -4.28 -13.77 2.07
N GLY A 248 -3.32 -12.98 2.57
CA GLY A 248 -3.49 -12.15 3.78
C GLY A 248 -3.53 -12.87 5.12
N GLY A 249 -3.34 -14.20 5.13
CA GLY A 249 -3.40 -15.01 6.36
C GLY A 249 -2.33 -14.67 7.39
N ILE A 250 -1.17 -14.19 6.96
CA ILE A 250 -0.06 -13.79 7.84
C ILE A 250 -0.46 -12.63 8.78
N ALA A 251 -1.25 -11.67 8.30
CA ALA A 251 -1.70 -10.55 9.12
C ALA A 251 -2.53 -11.02 10.32
N LEU A 252 -3.51 -11.90 10.07
CA LEU A 252 -4.32 -12.52 11.11
C LEU A 252 -3.49 -13.39 12.06
N GLY A 253 -2.47 -14.09 11.52
CA GLY A 253 -1.56 -14.91 12.30
C GLY A 253 -0.73 -14.10 13.30
N ILE A 254 -0.07 -13.04 12.83
CA ILE A 254 0.79 -12.20 13.66
C ILE A 254 -0.02 -11.51 14.77
N THR A 255 -1.13 -10.87 14.40
CA THR A 255 -1.92 -10.13 15.39
C THR A 255 -2.57 -11.02 16.43
N TYR A 256 -3.16 -12.14 16.01
CA TYR A 256 -3.86 -13.04 16.94
C TYR A 256 -2.92 -13.93 17.76
N GLN A 257 -1.92 -14.58 17.11
CA GLN A 257 -1.07 -15.57 17.81
C GLN A 257 -0.01 -14.90 18.67
N LEU A 258 0.57 -13.78 18.19
CA LEU A 258 1.69 -13.11 18.87
C LEU A 258 1.24 -11.86 19.64
N GLY A 259 0.04 -11.37 19.39
CA GLY A 259 -0.43 -10.11 19.98
C GLY A 259 0.39 -8.89 19.53
N LEU A 260 1.19 -9.01 18.46
CA LEU A 260 2.03 -7.94 17.97
C LEU A 260 1.25 -7.01 17.05
N PRO A 261 1.36 -5.69 17.24
CA PRO A 261 0.69 -4.73 16.36
C PRO A 261 1.36 -4.69 14.99
N LEU A 262 0.53 -4.70 13.94
CA LEU A 262 0.99 -4.36 12.61
C LEU A 262 1.06 -2.84 12.50
N ARG A 263 2.24 -2.32 12.13
CA ARG A 263 2.50 -0.87 12.05
C ARG A 263 2.29 -0.34 10.65
N PHE A 264 2.89 -1.02 9.68
CA PHE A 264 2.89 -0.61 8.27
C PHE A 264 2.72 -1.82 7.35
N ILE A 265 2.29 -1.53 6.13
CA ILE A 265 2.23 -2.48 5.01
C ILE A 265 2.92 -1.88 3.78
N GLY A 266 3.75 -2.67 3.12
CA GLY A 266 4.31 -2.33 1.81
C GLY A 266 3.25 -2.54 0.74
N SER A 267 2.77 -1.47 0.14
CA SER A 267 1.66 -1.46 -0.83
C SER A 267 2.11 -1.41 -2.28
N GLY A 268 3.40 -1.60 -2.54
CA GLY A 268 4.01 -1.61 -3.87
C GLY A 268 5.54 -1.55 -3.80
N GLU A 269 6.19 -1.47 -4.95
CA GLU A 269 7.66 -1.50 -5.06
C GLU A 269 8.33 -0.13 -4.86
N LYS A 270 7.60 0.97 -5.11
CA LYS A 270 8.17 2.33 -5.06
C LYS A 270 8.40 2.80 -3.63
N ILE A 271 9.33 3.74 -3.45
CA ILE A 271 9.64 4.33 -2.14
C ILE A 271 8.40 4.88 -1.41
N PRO A 272 7.45 5.59 -2.05
CA PRO A 272 6.24 6.07 -1.37
C PRO A 272 5.24 4.98 -1.00
N ASP A 273 5.41 3.74 -1.50
CA ASP A 273 4.44 2.66 -1.32
C ASP A 273 4.61 1.99 0.07
N LEU A 274 4.37 2.76 1.12
CA LEU A 274 4.29 2.30 2.51
C LEU A 274 3.07 2.95 3.14
N ASP A 275 2.08 2.15 3.49
CA ASP A 275 0.86 2.60 4.14
C ASP A 275 0.85 2.22 5.62
N VAL A 276 0.26 3.08 6.46
CA VAL A 276 -0.02 2.75 7.87
C VAL A 276 -1.04 1.63 7.92
N PHE A 277 -0.80 0.63 8.76
CA PHE A 277 -1.78 -0.43 8.98
C PHE A 277 -2.94 0.09 9.83
N VAL A 278 -4.12 0.14 9.26
CA VAL A 278 -5.36 0.55 9.93
C VAL A 278 -6.34 -0.62 9.84
N PRO A 279 -6.66 -1.30 10.96
CA PRO A 279 -7.52 -2.49 10.96
C PRO A 279 -8.85 -2.30 10.23
N GLU A 280 -9.51 -1.16 10.42
CA GLU A 280 -10.79 -0.84 9.79
C GLU A 280 -10.70 -0.80 8.27
N ARG A 281 -9.60 -0.26 7.71
CA ARG A 281 -9.35 -0.24 6.26
C ARG A 281 -9.14 -1.64 5.71
N ILE A 282 -8.39 -2.46 6.43
CA ILE A 282 -8.12 -3.85 6.04
C ILE A 282 -9.41 -4.68 6.06
N VAL A 283 -10.19 -4.57 7.11
CA VAL A 283 -11.49 -5.25 7.22
C VAL A 283 -12.45 -4.75 6.12
N GLY A 284 -12.54 -3.46 5.89
CA GLY A 284 -13.33 -2.91 4.78
C GLY A 284 -12.96 -3.51 3.42
N ARG A 285 -11.66 -3.66 3.13
CA ARG A 285 -11.17 -4.35 1.90
C ARG A 285 -11.55 -5.83 1.88
N LEU A 286 -11.41 -6.53 3.00
CA LEU A 286 -11.80 -7.94 3.14
C LEU A 286 -13.30 -8.16 2.92
N MET A 287 -14.13 -7.26 3.44
CA MET A 287 -15.59 -7.29 3.28
C MET A 287 -16.06 -6.81 1.91
N GLY A 288 -15.15 -6.36 1.04
CA GLY A 288 -15.47 -5.87 -0.31
C GLY A 288 -16.05 -4.47 -0.35
N ALA A 289 -15.98 -3.72 0.75
CA ALA A 289 -16.40 -2.31 0.82
C ALA A 289 -15.43 -1.34 0.10
N GLY A 290 -14.26 -1.85 -0.36
CA GLY A 290 -13.21 -1.03 -0.96
C GLY A 290 -12.44 -0.21 0.07
N ASP A 291 -11.56 0.65 -0.41
CA ASP A 291 -10.78 1.57 0.44
C ASP A 291 -10.92 3.01 -0.08
N ILE A 292 -12.11 3.55 0.09
CA ILE A 292 -12.47 4.90 -0.39
C ILE A 292 -11.62 5.96 0.30
N ILE A 293 -11.22 5.74 1.56
CA ILE A 293 -10.41 6.69 2.32
C ILE A 293 -8.99 6.76 1.76
N SER A 294 -8.33 5.61 1.54
CA SER A 294 -7.01 5.59 0.91
C SER A 294 -7.04 6.14 -0.52
N LEU A 295 -8.12 5.89 -1.26
CA LEU A 295 -8.32 6.49 -2.58
C LEU A 295 -8.42 8.02 -2.48
N ALA A 296 -9.20 8.53 -1.54
CA ALA A 296 -9.36 9.97 -1.32
C ALA A 296 -8.03 10.62 -0.88
N GLU A 297 -7.27 10.01 0.03
CA GLU A 297 -5.96 10.48 0.48
C GLU A 297 -4.94 10.53 -0.67
N LYS A 298 -4.81 9.44 -1.43
CA LYS A 298 -3.93 9.38 -2.61
C LYS A 298 -4.34 10.40 -3.67
N THR A 299 -5.63 10.58 -3.88
CA THR A 299 -6.16 11.56 -4.84
C THR A 299 -5.91 12.99 -4.37
N ALA A 300 -6.12 13.28 -3.08
CA ALA A 300 -5.90 14.61 -2.51
C ALA A 300 -4.42 15.03 -2.54
N SER A 301 -3.47 14.09 -2.41
CA SER A 301 -2.03 14.37 -2.45
C SER A 301 -1.52 14.78 -3.85
N VAL A 302 -2.25 14.46 -4.92
CA VAL A 302 -1.84 14.67 -6.31
C VAL A 302 -2.70 15.71 -7.03
N LEU A 303 -3.96 15.90 -6.61
CA LEU A 303 -4.87 16.85 -7.22
C LEU A 303 -4.79 18.22 -6.53
N ASN A 304 -4.28 19.21 -7.25
CA ASN A 304 -4.43 20.61 -6.87
C ASN A 304 -5.89 21.05 -7.11
N PRO A 305 -6.64 21.51 -6.08
CA PRO A 305 -8.05 21.91 -6.24
C PRO A 305 -8.28 22.98 -7.31
N ASN A 306 -7.31 23.87 -7.53
CA ASN A 306 -7.39 24.92 -8.54
C ASN A 306 -7.25 24.34 -9.95
N GLU A 307 -6.32 23.40 -10.15
CA GLU A 307 -6.14 22.73 -11.45
C GLU A 307 -7.36 21.86 -11.82
N ALA A 308 -7.99 21.20 -10.83
CA ALA A 308 -9.22 20.44 -11.06
C ALA A 308 -10.39 21.34 -11.50
N LYS A 309 -10.52 22.56 -10.92
CA LYS A 309 -11.51 23.56 -11.34
C LYS A 309 -11.24 24.05 -12.76
N ASP A 310 -9.98 24.32 -13.12
CA ASP A 310 -9.60 24.81 -14.44
C ASP A 310 -9.79 23.73 -15.51
N LEU A 311 -9.44 22.47 -15.21
CA LEU A 311 -9.71 21.34 -16.09
C LEU A 311 -11.22 21.18 -16.34
N SER A 312 -12.03 21.29 -15.28
CA SER A 312 -13.49 21.22 -15.38
C SER A 312 -14.06 22.34 -16.25
N LYS A 313 -13.53 23.57 -16.15
CA LYS A 313 -13.91 24.70 -17.01
C LYS A 313 -13.53 24.45 -18.47
N LYS A 314 -12.31 23.97 -18.73
CA LYS A 314 -11.84 23.62 -20.09
C LYS A 314 -12.69 22.53 -20.74
N LEU A 315 -13.01 21.47 -19.96
CA LEU A 315 -13.86 20.36 -20.44
C LEU A 315 -15.29 20.82 -20.80
N LYS A 316 -15.89 21.71 -19.97
CA LYS A 316 -17.21 22.30 -20.26
C LYS A 316 -17.19 23.13 -21.52
N LYS A 317 -16.07 23.83 -21.81
CA LYS A 317 -15.90 24.66 -23.03
C LYS A 317 -15.47 23.84 -24.25
N GLY A 318 -15.27 22.54 -24.15
CA GLY A 318 -14.78 21.69 -25.23
C GLY A 318 -13.29 21.89 -25.57
N GLN A 319 -12.53 22.55 -24.70
CA GLN A 319 -11.13 22.97 -24.91
C GLN A 319 -10.14 21.95 -24.26
N PHE A 320 -10.44 20.66 -24.30
CA PHE A 320 -9.53 19.62 -23.81
C PHE A 320 -8.45 19.33 -24.86
N THR A 321 -7.18 19.56 -24.52
CA THR A 321 -6.04 19.49 -25.42
C THR A 321 -5.23 18.21 -25.23
N PHE A 322 -4.31 17.90 -26.18
CA PHE A 322 -3.36 16.79 -26.01
C PHE A 322 -2.40 17.00 -24.84
N ASN A 323 -2.05 18.25 -24.53
CA ASN A 323 -1.24 18.57 -23.36
C ASN A 323 -2.00 18.30 -22.05
N ASP A 324 -3.30 18.65 -21.99
CA ASP A 324 -4.14 18.31 -20.83
C ASP A 324 -4.23 16.78 -20.65
N PHE A 325 -4.37 16.03 -21.75
CA PHE A 325 -4.41 14.57 -21.74
C PHE A 325 -3.11 13.95 -21.21
N LEU A 326 -1.95 14.41 -21.72
CA LEU A 326 -0.64 13.94 -21.29
C LEU A 326 -0.42 14.24 -19.80
N ASN A 327 -0.74 15.47 -19.36
CA ASN A 327 -0.65 15.86 -17.95
C ASN A 327 -1.52 14.98 -17.03
N GLN A 328 -2.73 14.60 -17.49
CA GLN A 328 -3.59 13.70 -16.72
C GLN A 328 -3.00 12.29 -16.62
N ILE A 329 -2.43 11.75 -17.71
CA ILE A 329 -1.76 10.46 -17.70
C ILE A 329 -0.55 10.46 -16.74
N GLU A 330 0.27 11.51 -16.77
CA GLU A 330 1.42 11.65 -15.88
C GLU A 330 0.99 11.78 -14.40
N LYS A 331 -0.12 12.44 -14.10
CA LYS A 331 -0.68 12.52 -12.74
C LYS A 331 -1.22 11.18 -12.27
N VAL A 332 -1.97 10.47 -13.09
CA VAL A 332 -2.46 9.13 -12.78
C VAL A 332 -1.28 8.18 -12.51
N LYS A 333 -0.19 8.30 -13.29
CA LYS A 333 1.03 7.51 -13.06
C LYS A 333 1.67 7.79 -11.70
N LYS A 334 1.58 9.03 -11.19
CA LYS A 334 2.06 9.37 -9.83
C LYS A 334 1.18 8.80 -8.71
N LEU A 335 -0.11 8.53 -8.99
CA LEU A 335 -1.06 7.92 -8.04
C LEU A 335 -0.86 6.39 -7.87
N GLY A 336 -0.05 5.77 -8.71
CA GLY A 336 0.13 4.31 -8.78
C GLY A 336 -0.53 3.71 -10.01
N SER A 337 -0.74 2.37 -10.03
CA SER A 337 -1.38 1.73 -11.17
C SER A 337 -2.89 2.01 -11.20
N MET A 338 -3.46 2.14 -12.40
CA MET A 338 -4.91 2.33 -12.57
C MET A 338 -5.70 1.15 -12.00
N SER A 339 -5.18 -0.07 -12.13
CA SER A 339 -5.77 -1.27 -11.55
C SER A 339 -5.82 -1.20 -10.01
N SER A 340 -4.78 -0.63 -9.38
CA SER A 340 -4.74 -0.39 -7.93
C SER A 340 -5.80 0.62 -7.49
N LEU A 341 -5.98 1.72 -8.24
CA LEU A 341 -7.00 2.73 -7.93
C LEU A 341 -8.43 2.19 -8.09
N ILE A 342 -8.68 1.42 -9.15
CA ILE A 342 -10.01 0.83 -9.41
C ILE A 342 -10.33 -0.26 -8.38
N SER A 343 -9.32 -1.01 -7.91
CA SER A 343 -9.52 -2.01 -6.84
C SER A 343 -9.94 -1.40 -5.50
N MET A 344 -9.69 -0.09 -5.30
CA MET A 344 -10.12 0.65 -4.10
C MET A 344 -11.59 1.10 -4.16
N ILE A 345 -12.23 1.03 -5.35
CA ILE A 345 -13.63 1.42 -5.52
C ILE A 345 -14.54 0.21 -5.25
N PRO A 346 -15.55 0.32 -4.37
CA PRO A 346 -16.47 -0.78 -4.09
C PRO A 346 -17.18 -1.27 -5.34
N GLY A 347 -17.20 -2.58 -5.56
CA GLY A 347 -17.90 -3.20 -6.68
C GLY A 347 -17.16 -3.21 -8.03
N LEU A 348 -16.03 -2.50 -8.18
CA LEU A 348 -15.26 -2.45 -9.44
C LEU A 348 -14.00 -3.33 -9.45
N GLY A 349 -13.75 -4.12 -8.41
CA GLY A 349 -12.55 -4.97 -8.31
C GLY A 349 -12.37 -5.95 -9.49
N ASN A 350 -13.47 -6.46 -10.06
CA ASN A 350 -13.40 -7.33 -11.24
C ASN A 350 -13.01 -6.58 -12.52
N MET A 351 -13.28 -5.27 -12.62
CA MET A 351 -12.82 -4.42 -13.73
C MET A 351 -11.33 -4.10 -13.62
N ALA A 352 -10.77 -4.10 -12.42
CA ALA A 352 -9.33 -3.91 -12.22
C ALA A 352 -8.51 -5.02 -12.89
N ASN A 353 -9.01 -6.27 -12.86
CA ASN A 353 -8.36 -7.40 -13.54
C ASN A 353 -8.45 -7.30 -15.07
N ALA A 354 -9.57 -6.81 -15.61
CA ALA A 354 -9.73 -6.59 -17.05
C ALA A 354 -8.86 -5.42 -17.57
N LEU A 355 -8.44 -4.52 -16.68
CA LEU A 355 -7.59 -3.37 -17.03
C LEU A 355 -6.09 -3.63 -16.82
N LYS A 356 -5.72 -4.74 -16.18
CA LYS A 356 -4.31 -5.17 -16.06
C LYS A 356 -3.68 -5.43 -17.44
N ASP A 357 -4.47 -5.87 -18.40
CA ASP A 357 -4.04 -6.15 -19.77
C ASP A 357 -4.06 -4.91 -20.70
N THR A 358 -4.49 -3.75 -20.20
CA THR A 358 -4.45 -2.52 -20.99
C THR A 358 -3.11 -1.82 -20.82
N ASP A 359 -2.33 -1.78 -21.91
CA ASP A 359 -0.97 -1.19 -22.08
C ASP A 359 -0.79 0.28 -21.60
N LEU A 360 -1.76 0.89 -20.95
CA LEU A 360 -1.68 2.26 -20.41
C LEU A 360 -0.72 2.39 -19.21
N GLU A 361 -0.35 1.26 -18.60
CA GLU A 361 0.53 1.24 -17.42
C GLU A 361 2.02 1.23 -17.80
N SER A 362 2.38 0.89 -19.05
CA SER A 362 3.79 0.81 -19.43
C SER A 362 4.40 2.20 -19.58
N SER A 363 5.60 2.38 -19.02
CA SER A 363 6.38 3.62 -19.22
C SER A 363 6.66 3.90 -20.71
N LEU A 364 6.58 2.88 -21.55
CA LEU A 364 6.76 2.92 -23.00
C LEU A 364 5.61 3.63 -23.69
N GLU A 365 4.35 3.39 -23.30
CA GLU A 365 3.19 4.07 -23.88
C GLU A 365 3.16 5.56 -23.57
N VAL A 366 3.50 5.95 -22.34
CA VAL A 366 3.60 7.37 -21.99
C VAL A 366 4.71 8.04 -22.80
N LYS A 367 5.85 7.36 -23.03
CA LYS A 367 6.91 7.85 -23.90
C LYS A 367 6.43 8.04 -25.34
N LYS A 368 5.66 7.10 -25.89
CA LYS A 368 5.07 7.17 -27.23
C LYS A 368 4.09 8.37 -27.36
N ILE A 369 3.20 8.54 -26.37
CA ILE A 369 2.27 9.69 -26.35
C ILE A 369 3.07 11.00 -26.30
N LYS A 370 4.11 11.10 -25.47
CA LYS A 370 4.97 12.27 -25.36
C LYS A 370 5.71 12.56 -26.66
N ALA A 371 6.27 11.56 -27.32
CA ALA A 371 6.94 11.69 -28.61
C ALA A 371 5.95 12.19 -29.68
N MET A 372 4.74 11.64 -29.73
CA MET A 372 3.68 12.09 -30.62
C MET A 372 3.31 13.56 -30.38
N VAL A 373 3.08 13.97 -29.14
CA VAL A 373 2.70 15.35 -28.78
C VAL A 373 3.83 16.34 -29.10
N ASN A 374 5.08 15.96 -28.80
CA ASN A 374 6.26 16.79 -29.13
C ASN A 374 6.48 16.95 -30.65
N SER A 375 5.99 16.03 -31.48
CA SER A 375 6.04 16.10 -32.94
C SER A 375 4.90 16.90 -33.56
N MET A 376 3.97 17.38 -32.76
CA MET A 376 2.85 18.22 -33.16
C MET A 376 3.23 19.71 -33.11
N THR A 377 2.64 20.52 -34.00
CA THR A 377 2.66 21.98 -33.86
C THR A 377 1.75 22.41 -32.69
N LYS A 378 1.98 23.61 -32.11
CA LYS A 378 1.13 24.17 -31.07
C LYS A 378 -0.36 24.16 -31.43
N LYS A 379 -0.68 24.50 -32.68
CA LYS A 379 -2.06 24.47 -33.18
C LYS A 379 -2.67 23.07 -33.19
N GLU A 380 -1.86 22.04 -33.48
CA GLU A 380 -2.32 20.65 -33.49
C GLU A 380 -2.47 20.08 -32.07
N GLN A 381 -1.63 20.51 -31.12
CA GLN A 381 -1.76 20.17 -29.73
C GLN A 381 -3.03 20.74 -29.09
N GLU A 382 -3.39 21.97 -29.49
CA GLU A 382 -4.56 22.69 -28.97
C GLU A 382 -5.88 22.29 -29.66
N ASN A 383 -5.81 21.90 -30.95
CA ASN A 383 -6.98 21.58 -31.76
C ASN A 383 -6.87 20.18 -32.39
N PRO A 384 -7.22 19.12 -31.65
CA PRO A 384 -7.13 17.74 -32.14
C PRO A 384 -7.91 17.48 -33.42
N GLU A 385 -8.97 18.24 -33.66
CA GLU A 385 -9.86 18.08 -34.81
C GLU A 385 -9.21 18.38 -36.17
N ILE A 386 -8.08 19.11 -36.19
CA ILE A 386 -7.38 19.46 -37.44
C ILE A 386 -6.45 18.31 -37.94
N LEU A 387 -6.33 17.22 -37.21
CA LEU A 387 -5.43 16.11 -37.53
C LEU A 387 -5.97 15.24 -38.68
N ASN A 388 -5.70 15.63 -39.90
CA ASN A 388 -5.99 14.88 -41.12
C ASN A 388 -4.90 13.84 -41.43
N GLY A 389 -5.10 13.01 -42.46
CA GLY A 389 -4.19 11.92 -42.81
C GLY A 389 -2.76 12.36 -43.12
N SER A 390 -2.54 13.49 -43.77
CA SER A 390 -1.20 14.02 -44.08
C SER A 390 -0.46 14.48 -42.83
N ARG A 391 -1.16 15.15 -41.89
CA ARG A 391 -0.60 15.57 -40.60
C ARG A 391 -0.24 14.36 -39.73
N ARG A 392 -1.09 13.33 -39.69
CA ARG A 392 -0.80 12.08 -38.96
C ARG A 392 0.44 11.38 -39.51
N LYS A 393 0.63 11.32 -40.84
CA LYS A 393 1.86 10.78 -41.45
C LYS A 393 3.11 11.57 -41.05
N ARG A 394 3.04 12.90 -41.05
CA ARG A 394 4.15 13.77 -40.63
C ARG A 394 4.49 13.59 -39.16
N ILE A 395 3.47 13.54 -38.28
CA ILE A 395 3.64 13.31 -36.85
C ILE A 395 4.23 11.91 -36.60
N ALA A 396 3.81 10.90 -37.33
CA ALA A 396 4.35 9.54 -37.25
C ALA A 396 5.86 9.52 -37.57
N LEU A 397 6.27 10.15 -38.67
CA LEU A 397 7.68 10.32 -39.03
C LEU A 397 8.50 11.06 -37.96
N GLY A 398 7.98 12.16 -37.43
CA GLY A 398 8.67 12.96 -36.41
C GLY A 398 8.76 12.29 -35.04
N SER A 399 7.82 11.43 -34.70
CA SER A 399 7.77 10.72 -33.41
C SER A 399 8.43 9.33 -33.43
N GLY A 400 8.81 8.82 -34.62
CA GLY A 400 9.30 7.46 -34.79
C GLY A 400 8.24 6.38 -34.54
N LEU A 401 6.95 6.74 -34.67
CA LEU A 401 5.82 5.83 -34.48
C LEU A 401 5.16 5.49 -35.81
N GLU A 402 4.49 4.34 -35.85
CA GLU A 402 3.65 4.01 -37.02
C GLU A 402 2.36 4.83 -37.03
N VAL A 403 1.81 5.06 -38.23
CA VAL A 403 0.52 5.77 -38.41
C VAL A 403 -0.62 5.04 -37.68
N SER A 404 -0.55 3.72 -37.60
CA SER A 404 -1.48 2.87 -36.85
C SER A 404 -1.46 3.20 -35.34
N GLU A 405 -0.27 3.42 -34.75
CA GLU A 405 -0.09 3.80 -33.36
C GLU A 405 -0.61 5.22 -33.10
N ILE A 406 -0.32 6.17 -33.99
CA ILE A 406 -0.88 7.53 -33.92
C ILE A 406 -2.41 7.49 -33.89
N ASN A 407 -3.05 6.71 -34.79
CA ASN A 407 -4.49 6.57 -34.82
C ASN A 407 -5.05 5.96 -33.55
N ARG A 408 -4.35 4.98 -32.96
CA ARG A 408 -4.72 4.36 -31.67
C ARG A 408 -4.69 5.38 -30.53
N ILE A 409 -3.64 6.19 -30.44
CA ILE A 409 -3.51 7.23 -29.41
C ILE A 409 -4.59 8.30 -29.58
N ILE A 410 -4.88 8.77 -30.80
CA ILE A 410 -5.96 9.73 -31.08
C ILE A 410 -7.32 9.16 -30.65
N LYS A 411 -7.61 7.90 -30.99
CA LYS A 411 -8.87 7.24 -30.58
C LYS A 411 -9.02 7.18 -29.06
N ARG A 412 -7.94 6.89 -28.33
CA ARG A 412 -7.92 6.89 -26.85
C ARG A 412 -8.15 8.31 -26.29
N PHE A 413 -7.53 9.33 -26.88
CA PHE A 413 -7.75 10.72 -26.54
C PHE A 413 -9.23 11.09 -26.68
N ASP A 414 -9.86 10.76 -27.82
CA ASP A 414 -11.28 11.04 -28.08
C ASP A 414 -12.19 10.33 -27.06
N GLN A 415 -11.88 9.08 -26.70
CA GLN A 415 -12.60 8.34 -25.68
C GLN A 415 -12.47 9.00 -24.30
N ALA A 416 -11.25 9.38 -23.90
CA ALA A 416 -10.98 10.08 -22.65
C ALA A 416 -11.70 11.43 -22.58
N SER A 417 -11.67 12.21 -23.66
CA SER A 417 -12.37 13.49 -23.76
C SER A 417 -13.90 13.34 -23.63
N LYS A 418 -14.49 12.33 -24.30
CA LYS A 418 -15.91 12.02 -24.17
C LYS A 418 -16.31 11.58 -22.77
N MET A 419 -15.48 10.74 -22.13
CA MET A 419 -15.71 10.27 -20.77
C MET A 419 -15.60 11.43 -19.77
N ALA A 420 -14.59 12.27 -19.90
CA ALA A 420 -14.40 13.44 -19.06
C ALA A 420 -15.56 14.46 -19.20
N LYS A 421 -16.09 14.67 -20.42
CA LYS A 421 -17.30 15.47 -20.63
C LYS A 421 -18.54 14.90 -19.93
N ARG A 422 -18.70 13.56 -19.88
CA ARG A 422 -19.80 12.91 -19.15
C ARG A 422 -19.71 13.11 -17.65
N LEU A 423 -18.50 13.06 -17.08
CA LEU A 423 -18.24 13.25 -15.64
C LEU A 423 -18.44 14.71 -15.19
N THR A 424 -18.32 15.68 -16.09
CA THR A 424 -18.53 17.12 -15.77
C THR A 424 -19.99 17.55 -15.81
N ASN A 425 -20.92 16.69 -16.20
CA ASN A 425 -22.36 16.97 -16.11
C ASN A 425 -22.84 16.91 -14.65
N LYS A 426 -23.81 17.79 -14.29
CA LYS A 426 -24.30 17.97 -12.89
C LYS A 426 -24.59 16.68 -12.10
N LYS A 427 -25.01 15.59 -12.75
CA LYS A 427 -25.25 14.29 -12.11
C LYS A 427 -23.96 13.60 -11.66
N GLY A 428 -22.93 13.53 -12.52
CA GLY A 428 -21.67 12.84 -12.19
C GLY A 428 -20.87 13.53 -11.08
N ILE A 429 -20.92 14.87 -10.99
CA ILE A 429 -20.29 15.64 -9.91
C ILE A 429 -21.05 15.48 -8.58
N SER A 430 -22.39 15.44 -8.65
CA SER A 430 -23.26 15.23 -7.47
C SER A 430 -23.02 13.84 -6.87
N ASP A 431 -22.92 12.81 -7.69
CA ASP A 431 -22.69 11.45 -7.23
C ASP A 431 -21.28 11.29 -6.63
N LEU A 432 -20.27 11.93 -7.22
CA LEU A 432 -18.91 11.95 -6.68
C LEU A 432 -18.80 12.76 -5.37
N MET A 433 -19.48 13.92 -5.30
CA MET A 433 -19.55 14.75 -4.07
C MET A 433 -20.32 14.07 -2.96
N ASN A 434 -21.40 13.35 -3.27
CA ASN A 434 -22.16 12.58 -2.28
C ASN A 434 -21.32 11.41 -1.71
N LEU A 435 -20.54 10.72 -2.54
CA LEU A 435 -19.58 9.70 -2.11
C LEU A 435 -18.48 10.31 -1.24
N MET A 436 -17.92 11.45 -1.62
CA MET A 436 -16.90 12.15 -0.84
C MET A 436 -17.43 12.73 0.47
N SER A 437 -18.67 13.22 0.50
CA SER A 437 -19.30 13.76 1.71
C SER A 437 -19.69 12.65 2.70
N GLN A 438 -20.10 11.48 2.23
CA GLN A 438 -20.31 10.30 3.07
C GLN A 438 -19.00 9.81 3.68
N ALA A 439 -17.90 9.79 2.92
CA ALA A 439 -16.57 9.48 3.43
C ALA A 439 -16.09 10.48 4.50
N LYS A 440 -16.37 11.78 4.31
CA LYS A 440 -16.01 12.84 5.27
C LYS A 440 -16.80 12.77 6.58
N ASN A 441 -18.04 12.31 6.53
CA ASN A 441 -18.89 12.13 7.73
C ASN A 441 -18.53 10.88 8.53
N GLN A 442 -17.78 9.94 7.97
CA GLN A 442 -17.25 8.76 8.66
C GLN A 442 -15.84 8.98 9.27
N MET A 443 -15.26 10.16 9.13
CA MET A 443 -13.99 10.49 9.80
C MET A 443 -14.21 10.76 11.30
N PRO A 444 -13.41 10.15 12.19
CA PRO A 444 -13.48 10.44 13.62
C PRO A 444 -13.13 11.91 13.91
N PRO A 445 -13.74 12.51 14.96
CA PRO A 445 -13.69 13.98 15.21
C PRO A 445 -12.30 14.57 15.51
N LYS A 446 -11.23 13.77 15.59
CA LYS A 446 -9.85 14.24 15.83
C LYS A 446 -9.04 14.56 14.56
N MET A 447 -9.64 14.49 13.38
CA MET A 447 -9.01 14.84 12.08
C MET A 447 -9.81 15.86 11.26
N ARG A 448 -10.67 16.64 11.91
CA ARG A 448 -11.34 17.79 11.29
C ARG A 448 -10.51 19.05 11.39
#